data_ba288adf4ec855d7c392e5489dc71004
#
_entry.id   ba288adf4ec855d7c392e5489dc71004
#
_cell.length_a   1.000
_cell.length_b   1.000
_cell.length_c   1.000
_cell.angle_alpha   90.00
_cell.angle_beta   90.00
_cell.angle_gamma   90.00
#
_symmetry.space_group_name_H-M   'P 1'
#
loop_
_entity.id
_entity.type
_entity.pdbx_description
1 polymer ?
#
loop_
_entity_poly.entity_id
_entity_poly.type
_entity_poly.pdbx_seq_one_letter_code
_entity_poly.pdbx_strand_id
1 'polypeptide(L)'
;QGVYSSPLKLGENELKLSVTVKDGKARSISLKHLNKSIKTMYPLIEPSLNEINKQLPKVQNIDDIKFDGQSQYTYTLLKQAIKNALKKAQD
;
A
#
# COMPACT_ATOMS: atom_id res chain seq x y z
N GLN A 1 -13.99 10.66 -2.80
CA GLN A 1 -13.33 10.92 -1.52
C GLN A 1 -13.73 9.90 -0.48
N GLY A 2 -12.78 9.50 0.36
CA GLY A 2 -13.05 8.55 1.40
C GLY A 2 -11.95 7.54 1.54
N VAL A 3 -12.24 6.45 2.26
CA VAL A 3 -11.28 5.39 2.49
C VAL A 3 -11.75 4.14 1.75
N TYR A 4 -10.87 3.58 0.94
CA TYR A 4 -11.16 2.38 0.17
C TYR A 4 -10.13 1.32 0.54
N SER A 5 -10.52 0.06 0.54
CA SER A 5 -9.62 -0.99 0.96
C SER A 5 -9.69 -2.20 0.05
N SER A 6 -8.60 -2.97 0.06
CA SER A 6 -8.53 -4.23 -0.66
C SER A 6 -7.69 -5.21 0.15
N PRO A 7 -7.88 -6.51 -0.08
CA PRO A 7 -7.08 -7.51 0.63
C PRO A 7 -5.66 -7.55 0.10
N LEU A 8 -4.72 -7.84 1.00
CA LEU A 8 -3.33 -8.06 0.67
C LEU A 8 -2.90 -9.38 1.29
N LYS A 9 -2.54 -10.35 0.46
CA LYS A 9 -2.12 -11.66 0.94
C LYS A 9 -0.61 -11.76 1.02
N LEU A 10 -0.12 -12.16 2.17
CA LEU A 10 1.29 -12.45 2.40
C LEU A 10 1.40 -13.90 2.85
N GLY A 11 1.66 -14.80 1.90
CA GLY A 11 1.64 -16.22 2.20
C GLY A 11 0.24 -16.65 2.58
N GLU A 12 0.09 -17.23 3.78
CA GLU A 12 -1.21 -17.63 4.30
C GLU A 12 -1.91 -16.53 5.09
N ASN A 13 -1.25 -15.41 5.27
CA ASN A 13 -1.79 -14.29 6.03
C ASN A 13 -2.52 -13.33 5.13
N GLU A 14 -3.66 -12.85 5.59
CA GLU A 14 -4.43 -11.86 4.84
C GLU A 14 -4.50 -10.57 5.63
N LEU A 15 -4.05 -9.52 5.00
CA LEU A 15 -4.08 -8.17 5.57
C LEU A 15 -5.09 -7.34 4.79
N LYS A 16 -5.45 -6.20 5.36
CA LYS A 16 -6.33 -5.26 4.70
C LYS A 16 -5.58 -3.97 4.46
N LEU A 17 -5.39 -3.63 3.20
CA LEU A 17 -4.78 -2.36 2.82
C LEU A 17 -5.89 -1.33 2.63
N SER A 18 -5.75 -0.19 3.30
CA SER A 18 -6.70 0.92 3.17
C SER A 18 -6.00 2.11 2.52
N VAL A 19 -6.69 2.74 1.58
CA VAL A 19 -6.18 3.92 0.88
C VAL A 19 -7.12 5.07 1.17
N THR A 20 -6.55 6.18 1.67
CA THR A 20 -7.31 7.40 1.86
C THR A 20 -7.23 8.22 0.57
N VAL A 21 -8.38 8.51 0.01
CA VAL A 21 -8.48 9.26 -1.25
C VAL A 21 -9.09 10.62 -0.97
N LYS A 22 -8.45 11.67 -1.47
CA LYS A 22 -8.94 13.02 -1.34
C LYS A 22 -8.70 13.76 -2.66
N ASP A 23 -9.72 14.43 -3.16
CA ASP A 23 -9.65 15.17 -4.42
C ASP A 23 -9.21 14.29 -5.60
N GLY A 24 -9.67 13.03 -5.58
CA GLY A 24 -9.37 12.09 -6.65
C GLY A 24 -8.00 11.47 -6.60
N LYS A 25 -7.24 11.71 -5.52
CA LYS A 25 -5.87 11.20 -5.41
C LYS A 25 -5.68 10.43 -4.12
N ALA A 26 -4.87 9.37 -4.20
CA ALA A 26 -4.46 8.65 -3.01
C ALA A 26 -3.52 9.55 -2.20
N ARG A 27 -3.82 9.71 -0.92
CA ARG A 27 -3.03 10.57 -0.03
C ARG A 27 -2.20 9.78 0.96
N SER A 28 -2.73 8.65 1.43
CA SER A 28 -2.02 7.82 2.37
C SER A 28 -2.56 6.40 2.30
N ILE A 29 -1.76 5.47 2.81
CA ILE A 29 -2.17 4.07 2.91
C ILE A 29 -1.88 3.57 4.31
N SER A 30 -2.62 2.54 4.72
CA SER A 30 -2.39 1.87 5.99
C SER A 30 -2.71 0.39 5.84
N LEU A 31 -2.11 -0.42 6.73
CA LEU A 31 -2.38 -1.85 6.76
C LEU A 31 -3.03 -2.20 8.08
N LYS A 32 -4.12 -2.96 8.00
CA LYS A 32 -4.78 -3.53 9.18
C LYS A 32 -4.41 -4.99 9.30
N HIS A 33 -4.44 -5.49 10.53
CA HIS A 33 -4.10 -6.88 10.87
C HIS A 33 -2.61 -7.17 10.75
N LEU A 34 -1.79 -6.13 10.70
CA LEU A 34 -0.36 -6.29 10.71
C LEU A 34 0.09 -6.53 12.15
N ASN A 35 0.63 -7.72 12.41
CA ASN A 35 1.07 -8.10 13.74
C ASN A 35 2.58 -8.36 13.75
N LYS A 36 3.10 -8.64 14.95
CA LYS A 36 4.54 -8.82 15.13
C LYS A 36 5.10 -10.00 14.32
N SER A 37 4.34 -11.08 14.23
CA SER A 37 4.77 -12.24 13.46
C SER A 37 4.93 -11.90 11.98
N ILE A 38 3.98 -11.15 11.43
CA ILE A 38 4.03 -10.75 10.03
C ILE A 38 5.19 -9.80 9.79
N LYS A 39 5.43 -8.86 10.71
CA LYS A 39 6.55 -7.95 10.60
C LYS A 39 7.89 -8.68 10.63
N THR A 40 7.99 -9.75 11.39
CA THR A 40 9.19 -10.55 11.48
C THR A 40 9.44 -11.34 10.19
N MET A 41 8.38 -11.93 9.62
CA MET A 41 8.49 -12.71 8.40
C MET A 41 8.69 -11.83 7.15
N TYR A 42 8.15 -10.62 7.18
CA TYR A 42 8.22 -9.70 6.06
C TYR A 42 8.78 -8.36 6.53
N PRO A 43 10.09 -8.31 6.84
CA PRO A 43 10.68 -7.12 7.46
C PRO A 43 10.66 -5.87 6.60
N LEU A 44 10.46 -6.01 5.29
CA LEU A 44 10.43 -4.86 4.39
C LEU A 44 9.04 -4.25 4.23
N ILE A 45 7.99 -4.88 4.81
CA ILE A 45 6.62 -4.41 4.59
C ILE A 45 6.40 -3.02 5.22
N GLU A 46 6.82 -2.84 6.46
CA GLU A 46 6.62 -1.58 7.16
C GLU A 46 7.46 -0.43 6.58
N PRO A 47 8.78 -0.63 6.31
CA PRO A 47 9.55 0.41 5.65
C PRO A 47 9.00 0.76 4.27
N SER A 48 8.49 -0.22 3.52
CA SER A 48 7.92 0.03 2.20
C SER A 48 6.64 0.86 2.32
N LEU A 49 5.80 0.53 3.30
CA LEU A 49 4.59 1.29 3.57
C LEU A 49 4.91 2.75 3.89
N ASN A 50 5.91 2.96 4.74
CA ASN A 50 6.32 4.31 5.13
C ASN A 50 6.87 5.08 3.93
N GLU A 51 7.64 4.43 3.08
CA GLU A 51 8.19 5.08 1.89
C GLU A 51 7.09 5.49 0.92
N ILE A 52 6.09 4.64 0.73
CA ILE A 52 4.96 4.97 -0.13
C ILE A 52 4.21 6.17 0.45
N ASN A 53 3.93 6.17 1.76
CA ASN A 53 3.24 7.28 2.40
C ASN A 53 4.02 8.59 2.29
N LYS A 54 5.35 8.51 2.28
CA LYS A 54 6.18 9.68 2.15
C LYS A 54 6.08 10.28 0.75
N GLN A 55 5.96 9.44 -0.27
CA GLN A 55 5.95 9.88 -1.66
C GLN A 55 4.55 10.21 -2.19
N LEU A 56 3.52 9.56 -1.67
CA LEU A 56 2.16 9.71 -2.20
C LEU A 56 1.70 11.17 -2.35
N PRO A 57 1.89 12.04 -1.35
CA PRO A 57 1.43 13.43 -1.51
C PRO A 57 2.21 14.22 -2.56
N LYS A 58 3.35 13.70 -2.99
CA LYS A 58 4.25 14.40 -3.91
C LYS A 58 4.11 13.93 -5.34
N VAL A 59 3.48 12.76 -5.57
CA VAL A 59 3.32 12.22 -6.91
C VAL A 59 1.88 12.30 -7.35
N GLN A 60 1.64 12.30 -8.65
CA GLN A 60 0.29 12.35 -9.19
C GLN A 60 -0.26 10.96 -9.48
N ASN A 61 0.62 9.99 -9.65
CA ASN A 61 0.23 8.63 -10.01
C ASN A 61 1.04 7.66 -9.17
N ILE A 62 0.39 6.56 -8.73
CA ILE A 62 1.05 5.53 -7.93
C ILE A 62 2.28 4.96 -8.67
N ASP A 63 2.27 4.97 -9.99
CA ASP A 63 3.39 4.46 -10.78
C ASP A 63 4.62 5.37 -10.72
N ASP A 64 4.45 6.60 -10.24
CA ASP A 64 5.56 7.54 -10.09
C ASP A 64 6.36 7.33 -8.82
N ILE A 65 5.89 6.47 -7.92
CA ILE A 65 6.60 6.18 -6.69
C ILE A 65 7.85 5.37 -7.01
N LYS A 66 8.99 5.81 -6.46
CA LYS A 66 10.27 5.18 -6.71
C LYS A 66 10.70 4.32 -5.53
N PHE A 67 11.32 3.21 -5.84
CA PHE A 67 11.72 2.21 -4.87
C PHE A 67 13.12 1.70 -5.15
N ASP A 68 13.84 1.33 -4.09
CA ASP A 68 15.13 0.68 -4.30
C ASP A 68 14.90 -0.79 -4.65
N GLY A 69 15.95 -1.43 -5.20
CA GLY A 69 15.83 -2.79 -5.71
C GLY A 69 15.56 -3.85 -4.65
N GLN A 70 15.91 -3.56 -3.39
CA GLN A 70 15.73 -4.54 -2.31
C GLN A 70 14.26 -4.69 -1.91
N SER A 71 13.47 -3.64 -2.10
CA SER A 71 12.08 -3.64 -1.69
C SER A 71 11.12 -3.90 -2.84
N GLN A 72 11.63 -4.27 -4.01
CA GLN A 72 10.81 -4.37 -5.22
C GLN A 72 9.65 -5.35 -5.10
N TYR A 73 9.90 -6.52 -4.55
CA TYR A 73 8.85 -7.52 -4.41
C TYR A 73 7.73 -7.03 -3.49
N THR A 74 8.10 -6.54 -2.32
CA THR A 74 7.13 -6.01 -1.36
C THR A 74 6.38 -4.82 -1.95
N TYR A 75 7.10 -3.94 -2.63
CA TYR A 75 6.49 -2.79 -3.27
C TYR A 75 5.47 -3.20 -4.32
N THR A 76 5.78 -4.21 -5.13
CA THR A 76 4.85 -4.69 -6.15
C THR A 76 3.56 -5.20 -5.54
N LEU A 77 3.65 -5.93 -4.42
CA LEU A 77 2.46 -6.40 -3.71
C LEU A 77 1.61 -5.24 -3.20
N LEU A 78 2.25 -4.26 -2.56
CA LEU A 78 1.56 -3.09 -2.04
C LEU A 78 0.94 -2.27 -3.16
N LYS A 79 1.68 -2.07 -4.23
CA LYS A 79 1.20 -1.31 -5.39
C LYS A 79 -0.04 -1.94 -6.00
N GLN A 80 -0.04 -3.26 -6.14
CA GLN A 80 -1.19 -3.96 -6.70
C GLN A 80 -2.43 -3.79 -5.82
N ALA A 81 -2.25 -3.90 -4.50
CA ALA A 81 -3.36 -3.72 -3.57
C ALA A 81 -3.86 -2.27 -3.60
N ILE A 82 -2.96 -1.31 -3.71
CA ILE A 82 -3.35 0.11 -3.82
C ILE A 82 -4.17 0.32 -5.09
N LYS A 83 -3.73 -0.23 -6.20
CA LYS A 83 -4.45 -0.08 -7.46
C LYS A 83 -5.83 -0.72 -7.39
N ASN A 84 -5.96 -1.86 -6.72
CA ASN A 84 -7.25 -2.50 -6.54
C ASN A 84 -8.20 -1.63 -5.71
N ALA A 85 -7.67 -0.99 -4.65
CA ALA A 85 -8.49 -0.11 -3.83
C ALA A 85 -8.90 1.14 -4.61
N LEU A 86 -7.99 1.71 -5.39
CA LEU A 86 -8.29 2.88 -6.21
C LEU A 86 -9.31 2.58 -7.28
N LYS A 87 -9.31 1.36 -7.79
CA LYS A 87 -10.31 0.95 -8.76
C LYS A 87 -11.71 0.99 -8.16
N LYS A 88 -11.84 0.62 -6.89
CA LYS A 88 -13.13 0.72 -6.20
C LYS A 88 -13.58 2.17 -6.06
N ALA A 89 -12.65 3.09 -5.91
CA ALA A 89 -12.96 4.51 -5.78
C ALA A 89 -13.48 5.11 -7.09
N GLN A 90 -13.16 4.48 -8.22
CA GLN A 90 -13.61 4.95 -9.52
C GLN A 90 -14.98 4.40 -9.90
N ASP A 91 -15.40 3.35 -9.26
CA ASP A 91 -16.71 2.77 -9.47
C ASP A 91 -17.76 3.51 -8.64
#